data_93ec828ac20bd116ec4d6dc5b348f9a2
#
_entry.id   93ec828ac20bd116ec4d6dc5b348f9a2
#
_cell.length_a   1.000
_cell.length_b   1.000
_cell.length_c   1.000
_cell.angle_alpha   90.00
_cell.angle_beta   90.00
_cell.angle_gamma   90.00
#
_symmetry.space_group_name_H-M   'P 1'
#
loop_
_entity.id
_entity.type
_entity.pdbx_description
1 polymer ?
#
loop_
_entity_poly.entity_id
_entity_poly.type
_entity_poly.pdbx_seq_one_letter_code
_entity_poly.pdbx_strand_id
1 'polypeptide(L)'
;MIIAVTGHQRIPAAARRFVRDGVRAYLASRAGVAEAAPVTLASCLAVGADQIVASIALDLGCRLKAVIPAHGYETTFDDAGLASYRALLDRADETVTLDHGHPCGEAYMDAGRRIVDMCDELLAVWDGFPADGLGGTGDVVAYARRSGKPVRVVWPEGVRH
;
A
#
# COMPACT_ATOMS: atom_id res chain seq x y z
N MET A 1 11.76 10.60 -4.32
CA MET A 1 10.47 10.14 -4.91
C MET A 1 9.73 9.29 -3.90
N ILE A 2 8.43 9.58 -3.68
CA ILE A 2 7.55 8.82 -2.78
C ILE A 2 6.49 8.11 -3.62
N ILE A 3 6.39 6.79 -3.49
CA ILE A 3 5.35 5.96 -4.08
C ILE A 3 4.42 5.52 -2.95
N ALA A 4 3.12 5.84 -3.04
CA ALA A 4 2.13 5.28 -2.14
C ALA A 4 1.62 3.94 -2.67
N VAL A 5 1.20 3.05 -1.79
CA VAL A 5 0.53 1.80 -2.18
C VAL A 5 -0.86 1.70 -1.57
N THR A 6 -1.78 1.17 -2.34
CA THR A 6 -3.09 0.67 -1.89
C THR A 6 -3.42 -0.61 -2.62
N GLY A 7 -4.22 -1.48 -2.04
CA GLY A 7 -4.63 -2.69 -2.75
C GLY A 7 -5.46 -3.65 -1.91
N HIS A 8 -5.94 -4.68 -2.58
CA HIS A 8 -6.80 -5.68 -1.97
C HIS A 8 -6.10 -6.46 -0.85
N GLN A 9 -6.81 -6.70 0.23
CA GLN A 9 -6.33 -7.54 1.34
C GLN A 9 -6.28 -9.02 0.95
N ARG A 10 -7.18 -9.45 0.06
CA ARG A 10 -7.20 -10.81 -0.48
C ARG A 10 -6.72 -10.79 -1.92
N ILE A 11 -5.63 -11.51 -2.19
CA ILE A 11 -5.12 -11.68 -3.54
C ILE A 11 -5.31 -13.13 -3.94
N PRO A 12 -6.21 -13.43 -4.88
CA PRO A 12 -6.46 -14.80 -5.34
C PRO A 12 -5.17 -15.47 -5.84
N ALA A 13 -5.08 -16.79 -5.68
CA ALA A 13 -3.90 -17.54 -6.11
C ALA A 13 -3.56 -17.28 -7.59
N ALA A 14 -4.57 -17.14 -8.46
CA ALA A 14 -4.41 -16.83 -9.88
C ALA A 14 -3.75 -15.46 -10.16
N ALA A 15 -3.88 -14.51 -9.23
CA ALA A 15 -3.31 -13.16 -9.38
C ALA A 15 -1.92 -13.01 -8.74
N ARG A 16 -1.57 -13.85 -7.78
CA ARG A 16 -0.39 -13.64 -6.90
C ARG A 16 0.92 -13.46 -7.67
N ARG A 17 1.19 -14.35 -8.64
CA ARG A 17 2.42 -14.28 -9.43
C ARG A 17 2.47 -13.00 -10.25
N PHE A 18 1.40 -12.71 -10.98
CA PHE A 18 1.29 -11.49 -11.80
C PHE A 18 1.50 -10.22 -10.97
N VAL A 19 0.86 -10.14 -9.80
CA VAL A 19 1.00 -9.01 -8.87
C VAL A 19 2.45 -8.87 -8.41
N ARG A 20 3.08 -9.94 -7.93
CA ARG A 20 4.47 -9.90 -7.43
C ARG A 20 5.45 -9.49 -8.52
N ASP A 21 5.34 -10.09 -9.70
CA ASP A 21 6.21 -9.80 -10.84
C ASP A 21 6.02 -8.36 -11.34
N GLY A 22 4.77 -7.91 -11.48
CA GLY A 22 4.43 -6.57 -11.92
C GLY A 22 4.86 -5.48 -10.93
N VAL A 23 4.65 -5.70 -9.64
CA VAL A 23 5.10 -4.80 -8.57
C VAL A 23 6.63 -4.70 -8.55
N ARG A 24 7.34 -5.84 -8.61
CA ARG A 24 8.79 -5.86 -8.64
C ARG A 24 9.35 -5.12 -9.84
N ALA A 25 8.82 -5.37 -11.04
CA ALA A 25 9.24 -4.69 -12.26
C ALA A 25 9.00 -3.17 -12.19
N TYR A 26 7.85 -2.76 -11.67
CA TYR A 26 7.51 -1.34 -11.51
C TYR A 26 8.46 -0.64 -10.52
N LEU A 27 8.62 -1.18 -9.31
CA LEU A 27 9.50 -0.59 -8.29
C LEU A 27 10.96 -0.57 -8.72
N ALA A 28 11.44 -1.63 -9.37
CA ALA A 28 12.81 -1.68 -9.91
C ALA A 28 13.04 -0.59 -10.96
N SER A 29 12.04 -0.35 -11.84
CA SER A 29 12.13 0.73 -12.85
C SER A 29 12.24 2.12 -12.20
N ARG A 30 11.57 2.33 -11.06
CA ARG A 30 11.63 3.61 -10.32
C ARG A 30 12.92 3.76 -9.53
N ALA A 31 13.38 2.71 -8.89
CA ALA A 31 14.65 2.69 -8.16
C ALA A 31 15.85 2.94 -9.10
N GLY A 32 15.81 2.41 -10.33
CA GLY A 32 16.87 2.60 -11.33
C GLY A 32 16.97 4.04 -11.90
N VAL A 33 15.94 4.87 -11.74
CA VAL A 33 15.89 6.25 -12.22
C VAL A 33 16.19 7.27 -11.10
N ALA A 34 16.15 6.82 -9.85
CA ALA A 34 16.38 7.67 -8.68
C ALA A 34 17.90 7.93 -8.50
N GLU A 35 18.44 8.95 -9.18
CA GLU A 35 19.86 9.27 -9.17
C GLU A 35 20.38 9.84 -7.84
N ALA A 36 19.53 10.46 -7.02
CA ALA A 36 19.97 11.26 -5.86
C ALA A 36 19.56 10.70 -4.49
N ALA A 37 18.51 9.89 -4.39
CA ALA A 37 18.05 9.32 -3.13
C ALA A 37 17.19 8.07 -3.38
N PRO A 38 17.18 7.07 -2.46
CA PRO A 38 16.34 5.89 -2.63
C PRO A 38 14.85 6.27 -2.69
N VAL A 39 14.09 5.48 -3.46
CA VAL A 39 12.62 5.58 -3.48
C VAL A 39 12.08 5.27 -2.08
N THR A 40 11.08 6.03 -1.64
CA THR A 40 10.35 5.76 -0.40
C THR A 40 8.99 5.19 -0.75
N LEU A 41 8.66 4.03 -0.21
CA LEU A 41 7.31 3.48 -0.24
C LEU A 41 6.52 3.98 0.97
N ALA A 42 5.34 4.58 0.76
CA ALA A 42 4.37 4.92 1.80
C ALA A 42 3.24 3.87 1.82
N SER A 43 3.00 3.23 2.96
CA SER A 43 2.05 2.13 3.10
C SER A 43 1.37 2.14 4.46
N CYS A 44 0.11 1.67 4.50
CA CYS A 44 -0.60 1.40 5.75
C CYS A 44 -0.32 -0.02 6.30
N LEU A 45 0.47 -0.81 5.60
CA LEU A 45 0.86 -2.18 5.98
C LEU A 45 -0.31 -3.13 6.22
N ALA A 46 -1.45 -2.90 5.56
CA ALA A 46 -2.59 -3.81 5.61
C ALA A 46 -2.22 -5.19 5.04
N VAL A 47 -2.90 -6.23 5.52
CA VAL A 47 -2.74 -7.60 4.98
C VAL A 47 -2.93 -7.59 3.45
N GLY A 48 -2.23 -8.44 2.76
CA GLY A 48 -2.34 -8.59 1.31
C GLY A 48 -1.42 -7.65 0.54
N ALA A 49 -1.97 -6.80 -0.30
CA ALA A 49 -1.20 -5.97 -1.23
C ALA A 49 -0.15 -5.11 -0.53
N ASP A 50 -0.53 -4.39 0.52
CA ASP A 50 0.37 -3.46 1.21
C ASP A 50 1.62 -4.18 1.75
N GLN A 51 1.43 -5.31 2.45
CA GLN A 51 2.54 -6.09 3.01
C GLN A 51 3.42 -6.71 1.91
N ILE A 52 2.80 -7.20 0.83
CA ILE A 52 3.54 -7.77 -0.31
C ILE A 52 4.40 -6.69 -0.97
N VAL A 53 3.83 -5.53 -1.25
CA VAL A 53 4.54 -4.42 -1.90
C VAL A 53 5.64 -3.87 -0.99
N ALA A 54 5.38 -3.71 0.31
CA ALA A 54 6.38 -3.26 1.27
C ALA A 54 7.58 -4.22 1.37
N SER A 55 7.32 -5.53 1.40
CA SER A 55 8.40 -6.53 1.38
C SER A 55 9.25 -6.43 0.12
N ILE A 56 8.62 -6.33 -1.06
CA ILE A 56 9.34 -6.19 -2.34
C ILE A 56 10.14 -4.88 -2.39
N ALA A 57 9.58 -3.78 -1.91
CA ALA A 57 10.25 -2.48 -1.88
C ALA A 57 11.52 -2.52 -1.01
N LEU A 58 11.42 -3.11 0.19
CA LEU A 58 12.57 -3.29 1.08
C LEU A 58 13.65 -4.20 0.48
N ASP A 59 13.26 -5.27 -0.23
CA ASP A 59 14.19 -6.14 -0.95
C ASP A 59 14.93 -5.41 -2.08
N LEU A 60 14.32 -4.38 -2.65
CA LEU A 60 14.91 -3.53 -3.69
C LEU A 60 15.70 -2.32 -3.13
N GLY A 61 15.86 -2.23 -1.81
CA GLY A 61 16.57 -1.13 -1.16
C GLY A 61 15.79 0.18 -1.06
N CYS A 62 14.46 0.14 -1.26
CA CYS A 62 13.62 1.30 -1.01
C CYS A 62 13.51 1.56 0.50
N ARG A 63 13.27 2.82 0.87
CA ARG A 63 12.85 3.19 2.22
C ARG A 63 11.38 2.87 2.42
N LEU A 64 11.00 2.63 3.68
CA LEU A 64 9.61 2.37 4.05
C LEU A 64 9.13 3.43 5.04
N LYS A 65 8.02 4.09 4.67
CA LYS A 65 7.25 4.96 5.56
C LYS A 65 5.91 4.31 5.86
N ALA A 66 5.72 3.94 7.12
CA ALA A 66 4.46 3.36 7.59
C ALA A 66 3.49 4.45 8.07
N VAL A 67 2.25 4.40 7.59
CA VAL A 67 1.16 5.27 8.05
C VAL A 67 0.08 4.40 8.67
N ILE A 68 0.04 4.38 9.99
CA ILE A 68 -0.85 3.53 10.77
C ILE A 68 -2.19 4.26 10.97
N PRO A 69 -3.32 3.66 10.55
CA PRO A 69 -4.61 4.35 10.53
C PRO A 69 -5.13 4.78 11.89
N ALA A 70 -4.88 3.96 12.93
CA ALA A 70 -5.46 4.19 14.25
C ALA A 70 -4.67 3.49 15.35
N HIS A 71 -4.89 3.92 16.59
CA HIS A 71 -4.49 3.15 17.75
C HIS A 71 -5.19 1.79 17.74
N GLY A 72 -4.51 0.74 18.18
CA GLY A 72 -5.05 -0.61 18.19
C GLY A 72 -5.17 -1.27 16.81
N TYR A 73 -4.53 -0.73 15.78
CA TYR A 73 -4.54 -1.31 14.43
C TYR A 73 -4.12 -2.78 14.40
N GLU A 74 -3.21 -3.18 15.30
CA GLU A 74 -2.76 -4.58 15.44
C GLU A 74 -3.88 -5.55 15.74
N THR A 75 -4.99 -5.13 16.35
CA THR A 75 -6.13 -5.99 16.67
C THR A 75 -6.92 -6.45 15.45
N THR A 76 -6.68 -5.84 14.29
CA THR A 76 -7.36 -6.18 13.03
C THR A 76 -6.72 -7.33 12.27
N PHE A 77 -5.53 -7.77 12.68
CA PHE A 77 -4.77 -8.82 12.00
C PHE A 77 -5.01 -10.19 12.62
N ASP A 78 -4.96 -11.22 11.79
CA ASP A 78 -4.72 -12.59 12.27
C ASP A 78 -3.23 -12.79 12.64
N ASP A 79 -2.88 -13.95 13.20
CA ASP A 79 -1.51 -14.19 13.70
C ASP A 79 -0.45 -14.03 12.60
N ALA A 80 -0.70 -14.52 11.39
CA ALA A 80 0.24 -14.43 10.27
C ALA A 80 0.39 -13.00 9.76
N GLY A 81 -0.73 -12.29 9.60
CA GLY A 81 -0.76 -10.89 9.20
C GLY A 81 -0.09 -9.99 10.22
N LEU A 82 -0.29 -10.25 11.52
CA LEU A 82 0.35 -9.51 12.60
C LEU A 82 1.86 -9.72 12.63
N ALA A 83 2.33 -10.95 12.47
CA ALA A 83 3.76 -11.26 12.41
C ALA A 83 4.44 -10.52 11.24
N SER A 84 3.82 -10.55 10.05
CA SER A 84 4.30 -9.82 8.88
C SER A 84 4.27 -8.31 9.09
N TYR A 85 3.19 -7.77 9.64
CA TYR A 85 3.05 -6.35 9.97
C TYR A 85 4.18 -5.87 10.88
N ARG A 86 4.43 -6.57 12.00
CA ARG A 86 5.49 -6.24 12.95
C ARG A 86 6.87 -6.28 12.31
N ALA A 87 7.16 -7.34 11.54
CA ALA A 87 8.44 -7.47 10.85
C ALA A 87 8.70 -6.33 9.84
N LEU A 88 7.66 -5.85 9.16
CA LEU A 88 7.76 -4.71 8.26
C LEU A 88 7.90 -3.39 9.01
N LEU A 89 7.12 -3.21 10.10
CA LEU A 89 7.17 -2.02 10.93
C LEU A 89 8.54 -1.82 11.58
N ASP A 90 9.18 -2.91 12.03
CA ASP A 90 10.54 -2.88 12.59
C ASP A 90 11.60 -2.43 11.56
N ARG A 91 11.31 -2.56 10.27
CA ARG A 91 12.17 -2.13 9.16
C ARG A 91 11.78 -0.78 8.58
N ALA A 92 10.73 -0.14 9.08
CA ALA A 92 10.29 1.16 8.59
C ALA A 92 11.28 2.26 9.00
N ASP A 93 11.66 3.10 8.05
CA ASP A 93 12.50 4.29 8.30
C ASP A 93 11.73 5.37 9.05
N GLU A 94 10.41 5.42 8.84
CA GLU A 94 9.52 6.38 9.48
C GLU A 94 8.15 5.73 9.74
N THR A 95 7.59 6.01 10.90
CA THR A 95 6.23 5.57 11.29
C THR A 95 5.42 6.75 11.78
N VAL A 96 4.22 6.90 11.24
CA VAL A 96 3.23 7.89 11.68
C VAL A 96 1.95 7.16 12.04
N THR A 97 1.44 7.36 13.25
CA THR A 97 0.12 6.86 13.66
C THR A 97 -0.87 8.03 13.65
N LEU A 98 -2.00 7.87 12.97
CA LEU A 98 -3.06 8.86 12.94
C LEU A 98 -3.82 8.85 14.28
N ASP A 99 -4.37 10.01 14.62
CA ASP A 99 -5.08 10.21 15.91
C ASP A 99 -6.55 9.74 15.81
N HIS A 100 -6.73 8.45 15.52
CA HIS A 100 -7.99 7.74 15.64
C HIS A 100 -7.88 6.74 16.78
N GLY A 101 -8.85 6.76 17.70
CA GLY A 101 -8.83 5.91 18.91
C GLY A 101 -9.00 4.42 18.64
N HIS A 102 -9.55 4.05 17.48
CA HIS A 102 -9.75 2.67 17.06
C HIS A 102 -9.83 2.54 15.54
N PRO A 103 -9.52 1.36 14.97
CA PRO A 103 -9.67 1.10 13.54
C PRO A 103 -11.13 1.20 13.08
N CYS A 104 -11.36 2.00 12.04
CA CYS A 104 -12.67 2.19 11.42
C CYS A 104 -12.52 2.69 9.98
N GLY A 105 -13.61 2.72 9.22
CA GLY A 105 -13.60 3.16 7.83
C GLY A 105 -13.06 4.58 7.65
N GLU A 106 -13.39 5.50 8.55
CA GLU A 106 -12.86 6.88 8.53
C GLU A 106 -11.34 6.90 8.72
N ALA A 107 -10.82 6.14 9.69
CA ALA A 107 -9.38 6.01 9.92
C ALA A 107 -8.66 5.45 8.69
N TYR A 108 -9.23 4.44 8.03
CA TYR A 108 -8.68 3.87 6.80
C TYR A 108 -8.67 4.88 5.66
N MET A 109 -9.77 5.63 5.50
CA MET A 109 -9.85 6.66 4.46
C MET A 109 -8.86 7.81 4.73
N ASP A 110 -8.70 8.25 5.97
CA ASP A 110 -7.76 9.30 6.33
C ASP A 110 -6.31 8.86 6.13
N ALA A 111 -5.99 7.60 6.45
CA ALA A 111 -4.67 7.03 6.14
C ALA A 111 -4.44 6.96 4.62
N GLY A 112 -5.43 6.53 3.86
CA GLY A 112 -5.39 6.52 2.40
C GLY A 112 -5.16 7.92 1.81
N ARG A 113 -5.86 8.92 2.29
CA ARG A 113 -5.64 10.33 1.90
C ARG A 113 -4.22 10.78 2.26
N ARG A 114 -3.78 10.47 3.49
CA ARG A 114 -2.45 10.87 3.96
C ARG A 114 -1.33 10.34 3.07
N ILE A 115 -1.37 9.07 2.68
CA ILE A 115 -0.35 8.50 1.79
C ILE A 115 -0.43 9.08 0.36
N VAL A 116 -1.64 9.35 -0.15
CA VAL A 116 -1.84 9.97 -1.47
C VAL A 116 -1.34 11.41 -1.48
N ASP A 117 -1.64 12.19 -0.45
CA ASP A 117 -1.24 13.61 -0.40
C ASP A 117 0.28 13.78 -0.42
N MET A 118 1.01 12.85 0.22
CA MET A 118 2.47 12.92 0.27
C MET A 118 3.18 12.28 -0.92
N CYS A 119 2.51 11.47 -1.74
CA CYS A 119 3.16 10.71 -2.80
C CYS A 119 3.30 11.50 -4.11
N ASP A 120 4.26 11.07 -4.92
CA ASP A 120 4.40 11.50 -6.32
C ASP A 120 3.50 10.67 -7.24
N GLU A 121 3.35 9.38 -6.95
CA GLU A 121 2.47 8.45 -7.68
C GLU A 121 1.92 7.35 -6.77
N LEU A 122 0.75 6.80 -7.15
CA LEU A 122 0.07 5.71 -6.43
C LEU A 122 0.20 4.40 -7.20
N LEU A 123 0.71 3.37 -6.52
CA LEU A 123 0.67 1.99 -6.99
C LEU A 123 -0.58 1.31 -6.41
N ALA A 124 -1.48 0.87 -7.27
CA ALA A 124 -2.73 0.22 -6.89
C ALA A 124 -2.73 -1.26 -7.30
N VAL A 125 -2.75 -2.16 -6.34
CA VAL A 125 -3.00 -3.59 -6.57
C VAL A 125 -4.51 -3.82 -6.48
N TRP A 126 -5.21 -3.63 -7.62
CA TRP A 126 -6.64 -3.42 -7.64
C TRP A 126 -7.28 -3.94 -8.92
N ASP A 127 -8.39 -4.65 -8.81
CA ASP A 127 -9.14 -5.25 -9.91
C ASP A 127 -10.06 -4.29 -10.69
N GLY A 128 -10.11 -3.03 -10.31
CA GLY A 128 -10.88 -2.00 -10.99
C GLY A 128 -12.30 -1.79 -10.45
N PHE A 129 -12.75 -2.59 -9.49
CA PHE A 129 -14.11 -2.49 -8.95
C PHE A 129 -14.21 -1.53 -7.75
N PRO A 130 -15.40 -0.98 -7.48
CA PRO A 130 -15.64 -0.13 -6.32
C PRO A 130 -15.26 -0.81 -5.01
N ALA A 131 -14.94 -0.02 -3.99
CA ALA A 131 -14.67 -0.52 -2.64
C ALA A 131 -15.94 -1.08 -1.99
N ASP A 132 -15.80 -2.15 -1.21
CA ASP A 132 -16.89 -2.75 -0.42
C ASP A 132 -17.20 -1.95 0.87
N GLY A 133 -16.39 -0.96 1.21
CA GLY A 133 -16.54 -0.13 2.39
C GLY A 133 -15.65 1.12 2.32
N LEU A 134 -15.93 2.08 3.21
CA LEU A 134 -15.19 3.35 3.28
C LEU A 134 -13.70 3.11 3.56
N GLY A 135 -12.86 3.74 2.76
CA GLY A 135 -11.40 3.61 2.87
C GLY A 135 -10.83 2.37 2.17
N GLY A 136 -11.65 1.64 1.42
CA GLY A 136 -11.18 0.55 0.58
C GLY A 136 -10.37 1.03 -0.63
N THR A 137 -9.76 0.09 -1.34
CA THR A 137 -8.84 0.38 -2.46
C THR A 137 -9.44 1.29 -3.52
N GLY A 138 -10.70 1.05 -3.91
CA GLY A 138 -11.39 1.88 -4.91
C GLY A 138 -11.54 3.34 -4.49
N ASP A 139 -11.81 3.61 -3.20
CA ASP A 139 -11.94 4.97 -2.67
C ASP A 139 -10.61 5.73 -2.70
N VAL A 140 -9.52 5.06 -2.31
CA VAL A 140 -8.17 5.64 -2.32
C VAL A 140 -7.73 5.93 -3.76
N VAL A 141 -7.98 5.02 -4.70
CA VAL A 141 -7.71 5.24 -6.14
C VAL A 141 -8.52 6.41 -6.68
N ALA A 142 -9.82 6.50 -6.34
CA ALA A 142 -10.66 7.62 -6.76
C ALA A 142 -10.15 8.95 -6.19
N TYR A 143 -9.72 8.97 -4.93
CA TYR A 143 -9.13 10.15 -4.31
C TYR A 143 -7.84 10.58 -5.02
N ALA A 144 -6.92 9.64 -5.28
CA ALA A 144 -5.66 9.93 -5.99
C ALA A 144 -5.90 10.53 -7.37
N ARG A 145 -6.84 9.96 -8.15
CA ARG A 145 -7.21 10.47 -9.47
C ARG A 145 -7.77 11.89 -9.39
N ARG A 146 -8.69 12.17 -8.45
CA ARG A 146 -9.23 13.52 -8.23
C ARG A 146 -8.16 14.53 -7.79
N SER A 147 -7.14 14.08 -7.07
CA SER A 147 -5.99 14.88 -6.63
C SER A 147 -4.92 15.05 -7.71
N GLY A 148 -5.17 14.57 -8.93
CA GLY A 148 -4.22 14.66 -10.05
C GLY A 148 -2.97 13.78 -9.90
N LYS A 149 -2.99 12.78 -9.01
CA LYS A 149 -1.86 11.87 -8.84
C LYS A 149 -1.87 10.80 -9.93
N PRO A 150 -0.72 10.50 -10.55
CA PRO A 150 -0.59 9.33 -11.42
C PRO A 150 -0.90 8.05 -10.66
N VAL A 151 -1.69 7.17 -11.27
CA VAL A 151 -2.06 5.88 -10.67
C VAL A 151 -1.59 4.75 -11.58
N ARG A 152 -0.72 3.90 -11.05
CA ARG A 152 -0.31 2.65 -11.70
C ARG A 152 -1.10 1.48 -11.13
N VAL A 153 -1.91 0.84 -11.96
CA VAL A 153 -2.65 -0.37 -11.57
C VAL A 153 -1.85 -1.61 -11.95
N VAL A 154 -1.74 -2.56 -11.01
CA VAL A 154 -1.14 -3.88 -11.21
C VAL A 154 -2.15 -4.95 -10.82
N TRP A 155 -2.84 -5.50 -11.82
CA TRP A 155 -3.82 -6.58 -11.65
C TRP A 155 -3.98 -7.35 -12.97
N PRO A 156 -4.12 -8.68 -12.94
CA PRO A 156 -4.36 -9.47 -14.16
C PRO A 156 -5.79 -9.26 -14.67
N GLU A 157 -5.92 -9.17 -15.98
CA GLU A 157 -7.23 -9.04 -16.62
C GLU A 157 -8.12 -10.27 -16.33
N GLY A 158 -9.41 -10.04 -16.11
CA GLY A 158 -10.41 -11.09 -15.92
C GLY A 158 -10.40 -11.79 -14.56
N VAL A 159 -9.52 -11.41 -13.64
CA VAL A 159 -9.49 -11.96 -12.27
C VAL A 159 -10.17 -10.99 -11.30
N ARG A 160 -11.11 -11.47 -10.50
CA ARG A 160 -11.70 -10.73 -9.37
C ARG A 160 -11.03 -11.11 -8.05
N HIS A 161 -10.99 -10.13 -7.13
CA HIS A 161 -10.48 -10.35 -5.77
C HIS A 161 -11.49 -11.06 -4.87
#